data_d08820fe4bcc5ffddfbb6e08a07845b3
#
_entry.id   d08820fe4bcc5ffddfbb6e08a07845b3
#
_cell.length_a   1.000
_cell.length_b   1.000
_cell.length_c   1.000
_cell.angle_alpha   90.00
_cell.angle_beta   90.00
_cell.angle_gamma   90.00
#
_symmetry.space_group_name_H-M   'P 1'
#
loop_
_entity.id
_entity.type
_entity.pdbx_description
1 polymer ?
#
loop_
_entity_poly.entity_id
_entity_poly.type
_entity_poly.pdbx_seq_one_letter_code
_entity_poly.pdbx_strand_id
1 'polypeptide(L)'
;MKKNSRMYFSNIVVLLLLPYLITILINGYDMAVLNQKADPETVLPVILALQISSDYELETIKAQAVIARSNLYRKIGEKESINRNGDQNKKERDARNEKFFETCRELRDELPSCRRVWEKADKVYEEAVEDTSGQTLTYNGELKLVPYHQISAGQTRDGETAFHNEEYAYLKAVDSNSDKTAPGYLNSTYIAKQQLPEELRIVEREDSGYVVSLMADENILEAESFVAGMGIASSDFSMQKMGEQVRFLSKGKGHGLGFSQYGGNKLAKEGKNWKEILNTYFPLMDITKN
;
A
#
# COMPACT_ATOMS: atom_id res chain seq x y z
N MET A 1 -47.20 45.29 -5.66
CA MET A 1 -46.63 44.37 -4.64
C MET A 1 -46.14 43.01 -5.13
N LYS A 2 -46.43 42.53 -6.35
CA LYS A 2 -45.97 41.22 -6.84
C LYS A 2 -44.50 41.15 -7.32
N LYS A 3 -43.86 42.27 -7.61
CA LYS A 3 -42.47 42.31 -8.17
C LYS A 3 -41.40 42.04 -7.10
N ASN A 4 -41.61 42.51 -5.86
CA ASN A 4 -40.63 42.32 -4.77
C ASN A 4 -40.63 40.88 -4.23
N SER A 5 -41.75 40.18 -4.22
CA SER A 5 -41.85 38.78 -3.74
C SER A 5 -41.03 37.82 -4.59
N ARG A 6 -40.97 38.00 -5.92
CA ARG A 6 -40.14 37.18 -6.83
C ARG A 6 -38.66 37.38 -6.61
N MET A 7 -38.23 38.60 -6.31
CA MET A 7 -36.83 38.93 -6.07
C MET A 7 -36.35 38.35 -4.73
N TYR A 8 -37.16 38.36 -3.67
CA TYR A 8 -36.84 37.74 -2.39
C TYR A 8 -36.77 36.20 -2.50
N PHE A 9 -37.69 35.58 -3.25
CA PHE A 9 -37.69 34.13 -3.47
C PHE A 9 -36.45 33.70 -4.26
N SER A 10 -36.04 34.45 -5.29
CA SER A 10 -34.80 34.18 -6.05
C SER A 10 -33.56 34.28 -5.17
N ASN A 11 -33.48 35.28 -4.31
CA ASN A 11 -32.33 35.45 -3.40
C ASN A 11 -32.27 34.33 -2.33
N ILE A 12 -33.39 33.86 -1.83
CA ILE A 12 -33.45 32.72 -0.88
C ILE A 12 -33.00 31.45 -1.57
N VAL A 13 -33.42 31.18 -2.81
CA VAL A 13 -33.01 30.02 -3.56
C VAL A 13 -31.49 30.04 -3.84
N VAL A 14 -30.96 31.21 -4.22
CA VAL A 14 -29.49 31.38 -4.42
C VAL A 14 -28.76 31.16 -3.11
N LEU A 15 -29.24 31.68 -1.98
CA LEU A 15 -28.62 31.51 -0.66
C LEU A 15 -28.62 30.05 -0.20
N LEU A 16 -29.68 29.29 -0.50
CA LEU A 16 -29.76 27.85 -0.20
C LEU A 16 -28.89 26.99 -1.10
N LEU A 17 -28.67 27.41 -2.37
CA LEU A 17 -27.81 26.69 -3.32
C LEU A 17 -26.34 27.09 -3.19
N LEU A 18 -26.03 28.22 -2.56
CA LEU A 18 -24.69 28.73 -2.44
C LEU A 18 -23.69 27.74 -1.79
N PRO A 19 -24.01 27.10 -0.64
CA PRO A 19 -23.13 26.09 -0.04
C PRO A 19 -22.88 24.92 -0.98
N TYR A 20 -23.92 24.49 -1.71
CA TYR A 20 -23.82 23.40 -2.69
C TYR A 20 -22.92 23.78 -3.89
N LEU A 21 -23.09 25.01 -4.42
CA LEU A 21 -22.26 25.53 -5.49
C LEU A 21 -20.79 25.73 -5.05
N ILE A 22 -20.56 26.18 -3.83
CA ILE A 22 -19.22 26.30 -3.24
C ILE A 22 -18.58 24.92 -3.12
N THR A 23 -19.34 23.91 -2.68
CA THR A 23 -18.86 22.54 -2.57
C THR A 23 -18.47 21.96 -3.94
N ILE A 24 -19.29 22.20 -4.99
CA ILE A 24 -18.97 21.80 -6.37
C ILE A 24 -17.70 22.49 -6.86
N LEU A 25 -17.55 23.79 -6.60
CA LEU A 25 -16.39 24.58 -7.06
C LEU A 25 -15.08 24.19 -6.38
N ILE A 26 -15.15 23.84 -5.08
CA ILE A 26 -13.97 23.49 -4.28
C ILE A 26 -13.63 22.02 -4.41
N ASN A 27 -14.60 21.13 -4.40
CA ASN A 27 -14.41 19.68 -4.28
C ASN A 27 -14.81 18.88 -5.54
N GLY A 28 -15.32 19.55 -6.59
CA GLY A 28 -15.86 18.91 -7.79
C GLY A 28 -17.29 18.41 -7.63
N TYR A 29 -17.92 18.07 -8.78
CA TYR A 29 -19.36 17.73 -8.87
C TYR A 29 -19.71 16.48 -8.03
N ASP A 30 -18.82 15.47 -8.06
CA ASP A 30 -19.07 14.17 -7.40
C ASP A 30 -19.13 14.27 -5.86
N MET A 31 -18.44 15.26 -5.28
CA MET A 31 -18.45 15.49 -3.84
C MET A 31 -19.68 16.27 -3.35
N ALA A 32 -20.37 16.99 -4.22
CA ALA A 32 -21.56 17.78 -3.85
C ALA A 32 -22.83 16.92 -3.70
N VAL A 33 -22.83 15.70 -4.27
CA VAL A 33 -23.95 14.74 -4.22
C VAL A 33 -23.87 13.82 -2.99
N LEU A 34 -22.88 14.00 -2.11
CA LEU A 34 -22.56 13.09 -1.00
C LEU A 34 -23.50 13.22 0.20
N ASN A 35 -24.65 12.58 0.08
CA ASN A 35 -25.27 11.85 1.17
C ASN A 35 -25.13 10.30 0.94
N GLN A 36 -24.25 9.87 0.04
CA GLN A 36 -23.93 8.46 -0.15
C GLN A 36 -22.87 8.04 0.88
N LYS A 37 -23.07 6.89 1.51
CA LYS A 37 -22.00 6.21 2.27
C LYS A 37 -20.78 6.14 1.35
N ALA A 38 -19.66 6.66 1.83
CA ALA A 38 -18.42 6.60 1.08
C ALA A 38 -18.11 5.13 0.73
N ASP A 39 -18.16 4.81 -0.55
CA ASP A 39 -17.84 3.48 -1.05
C ASP A 39 -16.32 3.31 -1.01
N PRO A 40 -15.79 2.33 -0.26
CA PRO A 40 -14.35 2.04 -0.25
C PRO A 40 -13.75 1.82 -1.64
N GLU A 41 -14.54 1.34 -2.61
CA GLU A 41 -14.08 1.11 -3.99
C GLU A 41 -13.65 2.42 -4.67
N THR A 42 -14.29 3.56 -4.35
CA THR A 42 -13.98 4.86 -4.97
C THR A 42 -12.59 5.39 -4.62
N VAL A 43 -11.96 4.91 -3.53
CA VAL A 43 -10.63 5.33 -3.11
C VAL A 43 -9.52 4.40 -3.61
N LEU A 44 -9.87 3.21 -4.13
CA LEU A 44 -8.87 2.24 -4.58
C LEU A 44 -7.98 2.74 -5.72
N PRO A 45 -8.46 3.46 -6.75
CA PRO A 45 -7.58 4.02 -7.78
C PRO A 45 -6.52 4.96 -7.20
N VAL A 46 -6.89 5.74 -6.18
CA VAL A 46 -5.96 6.62 -5.44
C VAL A 46 -4.91 5.81 -4.69
N ILE A 47 -5.35 4.77 -4.00
CA ILE A 47 -4.45 3.88 -3.26
C ILE A 47 -3.47 3.21 -4.23
N LEU A 48 -3.93 2.75 -5.39
CA LEU A 48 -3.09 2.13 -6.41
C LEU A 48 -2.03 3.09 -6.95
N ALA A 49 -2.40 4.33 -7.25
CA ALA A 49 -1.47 5.35 -7.73
C ALA A 49 -0.32 5.64 -6.74
N LEU A 50 -0.56 5.44 -5.43
CA LEU A 50 0.47 5.57 -4.39
C LEU A 50 1.32 4.31 -4.22
N GLN A 51 0.81 3.14 -4.65
CA GLN A 51 1.43 1.85 -4.38
C GLN A 51 2.21 1.28 -5.56
N ILE A 52 1.75 1.50 -6.80
CA ILE A 52 2.31 0.87 -7.99
C ILE A 52 2.38 1.86 -9.17
N SER A 53 3.41 1.72 -10.02
CA SER A 53 3.55 2.54 -11.23
C SER A 53 2.51 2.17 -12.28
N SER A 54 1.96 3.17 -12.97
CA SER A 54 1.09 2.99 -14.15
C SER A 54 1.81 2.42 -15.38
N ASP A 55 3.15 2.34 -15.36
CA ASP A 55 3.95 1.74 -16.44
C ASP A 55 3.99 0.21 -16.38
N TYR A 56 3.41 -0.39 -15.34
CA TYR A 56 3.31 -1.85 -15.23
C TYR A 56 2.16 -2.38 -16.09
N GLU A 57 2.26 -3.65 -16.48
CA GLU A 57 1.19 -4.33 -17.23
C GLU A 57 -0.12 -4.30 -16.45
N LEU A 58 -1.23 -4.16 -17.14
CA LEU A 58 -2.57 -4.05 -16.54
C LEU A 58 -2.86 -5.23 -15.59
N GLU A 59 -2.46 -6.45 -15.95
CA GLU A 59 -2.66 -7.63 -15.10
C GLU A 59 -1.89 -7.54 -13.77
N THR A 60 -0.75 -6.86 -13.73
CA THR A 60 -0.01 -6.58 -12.49
C THR A 60 -0.75 -5.55 -11.63
N ILE A 61 -1.29 -4.52 -12.26
CA ILE A 61 -2.07 -3.48 -11.56
C ILE A 61 -3.37 -4.08 -11.02
N LYS A 62 -4.03 -4.98 -11.77
CA LYS A 62 -5.19 -5.76 -11.29
C LYS A 62 -4.84 -6.61 -10.06
N ALA A 63 -3.71 -7.30 -10.08
CA ALA A 63 -3.25 -8.06 -8.92
C ALA A 63 -3.05 -7.13 -7.69
N GLN A 64 -2.42 -5.97 -7.89
CA GLN A 64 -2.26 -4.98 -6.83
C GLN A 64 -3.61 -4.40 -6.37
N ALA A 65 -4.62 -4.26 -7.24
CA ALA A 65 -5.95 -3.80 -6.88
C ALA A 65 -6.66 -4.77 -5.92
N VAL A 66 -6.55 -6.07 -6.17
CA VAL A 66 -7.08 -7.11 -5.26
C VAL A 66 -6.36 -7.08 -3.91
N ILE A 67 -5.04 -6.92 -3.89
CA ILE A 67 -4.24 -6.78 -2.67
C ILE A 67 -4.67 -5.53 -1.88
N ALA A 68 -4.76 -4.39 -2.54
CA ALA A 68 -5.16 -3.12 -1.92
C ALA A 68 -6.56 -3.20 -1.32
N ARG A 69 -7.52 -3.78 -2.06
CA ARG A 69 -8.90 -4.01 -1.61
C ARG A 69 -8.94 -4.92 -0.38
N SER A 70 -8.23 -6.05 -0.41
CA SER A 70 -8.17 -7.00 0.71
C SER A 70 -7.67 -6.31 1.99
N ASN A 71 -6.58 -5.54 1.89
CA ASN A 71 -6.02 -4.80 3.02
C ASN A 71 -6.94 -3.67 3.51
N LEU A 72 -7.64 -2.98 2.59
CA LEU A 72 -8.60 -1.94 2.93
C LEU A 72 -9.80 -2.52 3.72
N TYR A 73 -10.40 -3.59 3.20
CA TYR A 73 -11.56 -4.23 3.85
C TYR A 73 -11.19 -4.89 5.18
N ARG A 74 -9.98 -5.50 5.28
CA ARG A 74 -9.46 -5.99 6.56
C ARG A 74 -9.39 -4.88 7.61
N LYS A 75 -8.82 -3.72 7.28
CA LYS A 75 -8.72 -2.58 8.19
C LYS A 75 -10.09 -2.02 8.61
N ILE A 76 -11.06 -2.01 7.70
CA ILE A 76 -12.44 -1.60 8.00
C ILE A 76 -13.08 -2.61 8.97
N GLY A 77 -12.96 -3.91 8.70
CA GLY A 77 -13.51 -4.98 9.54
C GLY A 77 -12.90 -5.03 10.94
N GLU A 78 -11.58 -4.84 11.08
CA GLU A 78 -10.92 -4.75 12.39
C GLU A 78 -11.46 -3.58 13.22
N LYS A 79 -11.69 -2.43 12.61
CA LYS A 79 -12.29 -1.27 13.30
C LYS A 79 -13.74 -1.52 13.72
N GLU A 80 -14.51 -2.26 12.93
CA GLU A 80 -15.89 -2.63 13.27
C GLU A 80 -15.95 -3.65 14.43
N SER A 81 -15.02 -4.59 14.49
CA SER A 81 -14.95 -5.57 15.58
C SER A 81 -14.60 -4.93 16.93
N ILE A 82 -13.68 -3.97 16.93
CA ILE A 82 -13.33 -3.19 18.13
C ILE A 82 -14.54 -2.36 18.62
N ASN A 83 -15.36 -1.87 17.71
CA ASN A 83 -16.52 -1.01 18.04
C ASN A 83 -17.77 -1.81 18.52
N ARG A 84 -17.89 -3.11 18.23
CA ARG A 84 -18.99 -3.96 18.73
C ARG A 84 -18.96 -4.17 20.24
N ASN A 85 -17.81 -3.95 20.88
CA ASN A 85 -17.63 -4.08 22.32
C ASN A 85 -17.91 -2.80 23.12
N GLY A 86 -18.39 -1.72 22.48
CA GLY A 86 -18.69 -0.46 23.15
C GLY A 86 -19.82 0.33 22.47
N ASP A 87 -20.96 0.39 23.11
CA ASP A 87 -22.26 0.92 22.64
C ASP A 87 -22.35 2.47 22.53
N GLN A 88 -21.27 3.17 22.21
CA GLN A 88 -21.30 4.66 22.12
C GLN A 88 -20.95 5.26 20.75
N ASN A 89 -20.79 4.51 19.62
CA ASN A 89 -19.88 5.04 18.59
C ASN A 89 -20.33 5.02 17.12
N LYS A 90 -21.62 5.19 16.81
CA LYS A 90 -22.01 5.47 15.42
C LYS A 90 -21.45 6.82 14.94
N LYS A 91 -21.49 7.85 15.80
CA LYS A 91 -20.94 9.19 15.49
C LYS A 91 -19.40 9.21 15.34
N GLU A 92 -18.67 8.45 16.16
CA GLU A 92 -17.21 8.37 16.07
C GLU A 92 -16.73 7.49 14.92
N ARG A 93 -17.52 6.50 14.49
CA ARG A 93 -17.26 5.68 13.31
C ARG A 93 -17.39 6.51 12.03
N ASP A 94 -18.45 7.28 11.92
CA ASP A 94 -18.69 8.17 10.78
C ASP A 94 -17.61 9.26 10.71
N ALA A 95 -17.21 9.83 11.85
CA ALA A 95 -16.12 10.80 11.94
C ALA A 95 -14.73 10.22 11.61
N ARG A 96 -14.45 8.93 11.89
CA ARG A 96 -13.18 8.27 11.55
C ARG A 96 -13.10 7.86 10.09
N ASN A 97 -14.19 7.43 9.50
CA ASN A 97 -14.28 7.19 8.07
C ASN A 97 -14.08 8.50 7.29
N GLU A 98 -14.76 9.57 7.75
CA GLU A 98 -14.59 10.92 7.23
C GLU A 98 -13.12 11.39 7.31
N LYS A 99 -12.44 11.19 8.44
CA LYS A 99 -11.02 11.52 8.60
C LYS A 99 -10.09 10.67 7.73
N PHE A 100 -10.41 9.41 7.48
CA PHE A 100 -9.66 8.57 6.52
C PHE A 100 -9.80 9.09 5.10
N PHE A 101 -11.03 9.43 4.69
CA PHE A 101 -11.30 10.03 3.38
C PHE A 101 -10.73 11.46 3.28
N GLU A 102 -10.71 12.24 4.36
CA GLU A 102 -10.00 13.51 4.44
C GLU A 102 -8.50 13.34 4.23
N THR A 103 -7.87 12.40 4.90
CA THR A 103 -6.44 12.11 4.73
C THR A 103 -6.11 11.66 3.31
N CYS A 104 -6.96 10.83 2.68
CA CYS A 104 -6.80 10.45 1.27
C CYS A 104 -6.98 11.65 0.32
N ARG A 105 -7.90 12.58 0.65
CA ARG A 105 -8.13 13.82 -0.09
C ARG A 105 -6.97 14.80 0.07
N GLU A 106 -6.47 15.00 1.29
CA GLU A 106 -5.31 15.85 1.58
C GLU A 106 -4.05 15.36 0.84
N LEU A 107 -3.78 14.05 0.87
CA LEU A 107 -2.70 13.45 0.08
C LEU A 107 -2.86 13.67 -1.43
N ARG A 108 -4.09 13.72 -1.93
CA ARG A 108 -4.41 14.06 -3.31
C ARG A 108 -4.12 15.52 -3.62
N ASP A 109 -4.49 16.41 -2.71
CA ASP A 109 -4.48 17.87 -2.96
C ASP A 109 -3.13 18.52 -2.61
N GLU A 110 -2.34 17.95 -1.69
CA GLU A 110 -1.02 18.45 -1.27
C GLU A 110 0.13 18.12 -2.23
N LEU A 111 -0.07 17.27 -3.23
CA LEU A 111 0.95 16.91 -4.22
C LEU A 111 0.58 17.44 -5.61
N PRO A 112 0.81 18.74 -5.90
CA PRO A 112 0.49 19.33 -7.22
C PRO A 112 1.23 18.66 -8.40
N SER A 113 2.37 18.01 -8.13
CA SER A 113 3.09 17.17 -9.09
C SER A 113 2.36 15.87 -9.41
N CYS A 114 1.55 15.36 -8.48
CA CYS A 114 0.74 14.17 -8.68
C CYS A 114 -0.50 14.44 -9.55
N ARG A 115 -1.02 15.67 -9.60
CA ARG A 115 -2.20 15.99 -10.40
C ARG A 115 -2.01 15.72 -11.90
N ARG A 116 -0.84 16.03 -12.48
CA ARG A 116 -0.53 15.74 -13.89
C ARG A 116 -0.22 14.26 -14.16
N VAL A 117 0.38 13.58 -13.20
CA VAL A 117 0.59 12.12 -13.23
C VAL A 117 -0.76 11.40 -13.07
N TRP A 118 -1.63 11.94 -12.23
CA TRP A 118 -2.99 11.51 -11.96
C TRP A 118 -3.89 11.56 -13.20
N GLU A 119 -3.94 12.68 -13.92
CA GLU A 119 -4.80 12.82 -15.11
C GLU A 119 -4.44 11.85 -16.25
N LYS A 120 -3.21 11.31 -16.27
CA LYS A 120 -2.77 10.27 -17.22
C LYS A 120 -2.87 8.84 -16.67
N ALA A 121 -2.79 8.69 -15.36
CA ALA A 121 -2.74 7.41 -14.67
C ALA A 121 -4.12 6.89 -14.23
N ASP A 122 -5.09 7.78 -14.10
CA ASP A 122 -6.44 7.48 -13.58
C ASP A 122 -7.10 6.31 -14.30
N LYS A 123 -7.09 6.30 -15.63
CA LYS A 123 -7.81 5.30 -16.42
C LYS A 123 -7.33 3.86 -16.20
N VAL A 124 -6.04 3.64 -16.07
CA VAL A 124 -5.51 2.27 -15.89
C VAL A 124 -5.82 1.73 -14.50
N TYR A 125 -5.83 2.62 -13.49
CA TYR A 125 -6.18 2.21 -12.13
C TYR A 125 -7.68 2.00 -11.98
N GLU A 126 -8.51 2.85 -12.59
CA GLU A 126 -9.97 2.68 -12.65
C GLU A 126 -10.32 1.36 -13.35
N GLU A 127 -9.73 1.08 -14.51
CA GLU A 127 -9.91 -0.18 -15.25
C GLU A 127 -9.52 -1.39 -14.38
N ALA A 128 -8.38 -1.33 -13.70
CA ALA A 128 -7.92 -2.42 -12.85
C ALA A 128 -8.87 -2.67 -11.66
N VAL A 129 -9.41 -1.61 -11.06
CA VAL A 129 -10.38 -1.71 -9.95
C VAL A 129 -11.71 -2.27 -10.44
N GLU A 130 -12.21 -1.81 -11.59
CA GLU A 130 -13.46 -2.27 -12.19
C GLU A 130 -13.39 -3.76 -12.59
N ASP A 131 -12.34 -4.16 -13.31
CA ASP A 131 -12.13 -5.54 -13.76
C ASP A 131 -11.97 -6.55 -12.62
N THR A 132 -11.55 -6.07 -11.45
CA THR A 132 -11.38 -6.89 -10.23
C THR A 132 -12.44 -6.60 -9.17
N SER A 133 -13.56 -5.97 -9.55
CA SER A 133 -14.59 -5.52 -8.62
C SER A 133 -15.04 -6.63 -7.66
N GLY A 134 -15.03 -6.31 -6.36
CA GLY A 134 -15.40 -7.21 -5.28
C GLY A 134 -14.44 -8.38 -5.02
N GLN A 135 -13.34 -8.52 -5.79
CA GLN A 135 -12.39 -9.62 -5.58
C GLN A 135 -11.41 -9.29 -4.44
N THR A 136 -11.26 -10.22 -3.50
CA THR A 136 -10.34 -10.12 -2.35
C THR A 136 -9.57 -11.42 -2.16
N LEU A 137 -8.46 -11.36 -1.44
CA LEU A 137 -7.70 -12.53 -0.98
C LEU A 137 -8.10 -12.84 0.47
N THR A 138 -8.43 -14.10 0.72
CA THR A 138 -8.78 -14.62 2.04
C THR A 138 -7.92 -15.85 2.37
N TYR A 139 -7.71 -16.11 3.65
CA TYR A 139 -7.13 -17.33 4.15
C TYR A 139 -8.11 -17.96 5.17
N ASN A 140 -8.55 -19.20 4.90
CA ASN A 140 -9.60 -19.86 5.68
C ASN A 140 -10.91 -19.03 5.78
N GLY A 141 -11.25 -18.28 4.71
CA GLY A 141 -12.44 -17.43 4.65
C GLY A 141 -12.30 -16.08 5.36
N GLU A 142 -11.13 -15.78 5.94
CA GLU A 142 -10.87 -14.52 6.63
C GLU A 142 -9.95 -13.59 5.83
N LEU A 143 -10.21 -12.29 5.90
CA LEU A 143 -9.30 -11.27 5.37
C LEU A 143 -8.06 -11.18 6.26
N LYS A 144 -6.91 -11.55 5.73
CA LYS A 144 -5.60 -11.43 6.39
C LYS A 144 -4.76 -10.31 5.76
N LEU A 145 -3.62 -10.01 6.36
CA LEU A 145 -2.64 -9.08 5.79
C LEU A 145 -2.10 -9.62 4.46
N VAL A 146 -2.19 -8.85 3.40
CA VAL A 146 -1.64 -9.19 2.07
C VAL A 146 -0.52 -8.21 1.76
N PRO A 147 0.74 -8.53 2.12
CA PRO A 147 1.87 -7.63 1.92
C PRO A 147 2.34 -7.63 0.47
N TYR A 148 2.99 -6.53 0.08
CA TYR A 148 3.62 -6.37 -1.22
C TYR A 148 4.88 -5.50 -1.10
N HIS A 149 5.79 -5.65 -2.03
CA HIS A 149 7.05 -4.90 -2.11
C HIS A 149 7.44 -4.68 -3.57
N GLN A 150 8.41 -3.80 -3.81
CA GLN A 150 8.78 -3.43 -5.18
C GLN A 150 9.58 -4.52 -5.89
N ILE A 151 10.65 -5.03 -5.26
CA ILE A 151 11.60 -5.99 -5.85
C ILE A 151 12.06 -6.91 -4.72
N SER A 152 11.91 -8.23 -4.85
CA SER A 152 12.46 -9.20 -3.90
C SER A 152 13.97 -9.40 -4.08
N ALA A 153 14.61 -10.05 -3.14
CA ALA A 153 16.02 -10.46 -3.27
C ALA A 153 16.21 -11.71 -4.21
N GLY A 154 15.16 -12.09 -4.94
CA GLY A 154 15.12 -13.26 -5.83
C GLY A 154 14.25 -14.39 -5.29
N GLN A 155 13.81 -14.26 -4.03
CA GLN A 155 12.82 -15.08 -3.36
C GLN A 155 12.08 -14.20 -2.37
N THR A 156 10.77 -14.45 -2.16
CA THR A 156 10.02 -13.79 -1.09
C THR A 156 10.30 -14.48 0.26
N ARG A 157 10.01 -13.79 1.35
CA ARG A 157 10.20 -14.32 2.71
C ARG A 157 9.00 -15.18 3.12
N ASP A 158 9.26 -16.18 3.95
CA ASP A 158 8.22 -16.92 4.68
C ASP A 158 7.71 -16.08 5.85
N GLY A 159 6.39 -15.93 5.95
CA GLY A 159 5.79 -15.04 6.94
C GLY A 159 5.94 -15.55 8.38
N GLU A 160 5.83 -16.86 8.60
CA GLU A 160 6.00 -17.46 9.93
C GLU A 160 7.43 -17.20 10.45
N THR A 161 8.43 -17.41 9.59
CA THR A 161 9.83 -17.15 9.92
C THR A 161 10.08 -15.66 10.16
N ALA A 162 9.58 -14.80 9.27
CA ALA A 162 9.86 -13.36 9.33
C ALA A 162 9.23 -12.66 10.53
N PHE A 163 8.05 -13.12 10.98
CA PHE A 163 7.34 -12.55 12.12
C PHE A 163 7.47 -13.38 13.42
N HIS A 164 8.14 -14.55 13.37
CA HIS A 164 8.19 -15.52 14.49
C HIS A 164 6.79 -15.84 15.04
N ASN A 165 5.80 -15.96 14.11
CA ASN A 165 4.40 -16.14 14.46
C ASN A 165 3.67 -17.01 13.42
N GLU A 166 3.09 -18.13 13.86
CA GLU A 166 2.33 -19.08 13.05
C GLU A 166 1.09 -18.45 12.39
N GLU A 167 0.56 -17.33 12.91
CA GLU A 167 -0.54 -16.62 12.28
C GLU A 167 -0.22 -16.14 10.86
N TYR A 168 1.06 -16.01 10.51
CA TYR A 168 1.54 -15.60 9.19
C TYR A 168 2.00 -16.76 8.32
N ALA A 169 1.76 -18.02 8.73
CA ALA A 169 2.15 -19.23 7.99
C ALA A 169 1.53 -19.35 6.60
N TYR A 170 0.49 -18.56 6.30
CA TYR A 170 -0.12 -18.46 4.97
C TYR A 170 0.74 -17.68 3.95
N LEU A 171 1.70 -16.88 4.42
CA LEU A 171 2.66 -16.16 3.58
C LEU A 171 3.86 -17.07 3.32
N LYS A 172 3.82 -17.86 2.26
CA LYS A 172 4.91 -18.76 1.91
C LYS A 172 6.01 -18.04 1.12
N ALA A 173 7.24 -18.49 1.33
CA ALA A 173 8.36 -18.09 0.48
C ALA A 173 8.14 -18.62 -0.94
N VAL A 174 8.30 -17.73 -1.94
CA VAL A 174 8.08 -18.02 -3.36
C VAL A 174 9.30 -17.59 -4.15
N ASP A 175 9.69 -18.41 -5.13
CA ASP A 175 10.74 -18.04 -6.08
C ASP A 175 10.30 -16.83 -6.94
N SER A 176 11.13 -15.81 -6.97
CA SER A 176 10.98 -14.62 -7.80
C SER A 176 12.32 -14.23 -8.45
N ASN A 177 12.99 -15.21 -9.05
CA ASN A 177 14.32 -15.03 -9.65
C ASN A 177 14.36 -13.96 -10.74
N SER A 178 13.25 -13.68 -11.40
CA SER A 178 13.12 -12.59 -12.36
C SER A 178 13.46 -11.22 -11.77
N ASP A 179 13.26 -11.03 -10.45
CA ASP A 179 13.58 -9.80 -9.73
C ASP A 179 15.07 -9.43 -9.80
N LYS A 180 15.95 -10.43 -9.94
CA LYS A 180 17.39 -10.23 -10.10
C LYS A 180 17.77 -9.45 -11.37
N THR A 181 16.86 -9.37 -12.34
CA THR A 181 17.02 -8.58 -13.58
C THR A 181 16.47 -7.16 -13.46
N ALA A 182 15.89 -6.79 -12.29
CA ALA A 182 15.26 -5.50 -12.11
C ALA A 182 16.30 -4.36 -12.12
N PRO A 183 16.01 -3.23 -12.78
CA PRO A 183 16.73 -2.00 -12.54
C PRO A 183 16.61 -1.62 -11.06
N GLY A 184 17.76 -1.45 -10.38
CA GLY A 184 17.75 -1.18 -8.93
C GLY A 184 17.64 -2.43 -8.05
N TYR A 185 17.89 -3.64 -8.58
CA TYR A 185 18.02 -4.85 -7.78
C TYR A 185 19.17 -4.76 -6.77
N LEU A 186 20.32 -4.22 -7.19
CA LEU A 186 21.45 -3.93 -6.31
C LEU A 186 21.44 -2.44 -5.95
N ASN A 187 21.40 -2.16 -4.65
CA ASN A 187 21.41 -0.80 -4.12
C ASN A 187 22.58 -0.60 -3.17
N SER A 188 23.22 0.56 -3.24
CA SER A 188 24.30 0.94 -2.34
C SER A 188 23.92 2.18 -1.55
N THR A 189 23.84 2.06 -0.23
CA THR A 189 23.67 3.17 0.69
C THR A 189 24.95 3.40 1.46
N TYR A 190 25.48 4.62 1.48
CA TYR A 190 26.70 5.00 2.18
C TYR A 190 26.33 5.83 3.40
N ILE A 191 26.74 5.35 4.58
CA ILE A 191 26.42 5.97 5.86
C ILE A 191 27.74 6.30 6.55
N ALA A 192 27.89 7.54 7.05
CA ALA A 192 29.07 7.95 7.80
C ALA A 192 29.19 7.14 9.09
N LYS A 193 30.39 6.70 9.46
CA LYS A 193 30.65 5.93 10.68
C LYS A 193 30.12 6.61 11.93
N GLN A 194 30.17 7.94 11.96
CA GLN A 194 29.66 8.75 13.08
C GLN A 194 28.14 8.65 13.29
N GLN A 195 27.40 8.18 12.29
CA GLN A 195 25.94 7.98 12.35
C GLN A 195 25.57 6.53 12.71
N LEU A 196 26.56 5.66 12.86
CA LEU A 196 26.38 4.24 13.17
C LEU A 196 26.91 3.95 14.58
N PRO A 197 26.42 2.88 15.24
CA PRO A 197 27.01 2.31 16.43
C PRO A 197 28.51 1.98 16.22
N GLU A 198 29.32 2.04 17.26
CA GLU A 198 30.76 1.69 17.18
C GLU A 198 30.95 0.24 16.76
N GLU A 199 30.16 -0.65 17.37
CA GLU A 199 30.04 -2.05 16.97
C GLU A 199 28.71 -2.31 16.29
N LEU A 200 28.75 -2.58 14.99
CA LEU A 200 27.58 -3.00 14.21
C LEU A 200 27.88 -4.31 13.47
N ARG A 201 27.12 -5.37 13.78
CA ARG A 201 27.25 -6.68 13.14
C ARG A 201 25.91 -7.37 12.96
N ILE A 202 25.80 -8.19 11.91
CA ILE A 202 24.64 -9.05 11.70
C ILE A 202 24.70 -10.20 12.71
N VAL A 203 23.60 -10.42 13.42
CA VAL A 203 23.43 -11.49 14.39
C VAL A 203 22.73 -12.67 13.76
N GLU A 204 21.62 -12.39 13.06
CA GLU A 204 20.77 -13.41 12.50
C GLU A 204 20.33 -13.06 11.08
N ARG A 205 20.24 -14.10 10.23
CA ARG A 205 19.80 -14.00 8.85
C ARG A 205 18.94 -15.22 8.50
N GLU A 206 17.84 -14.99 7.77
CA GLU A 206 17.04 -16.06 7.20
C GLU A 206 17.80 -16.79 6.09
N ASP A 207 17.39 -18.03 5.80
CA ASP A 207 17.88 -18.80 4.65
C ASP A 207 17.61 -18.08 3.31
N SER A 208 16.55 -17.28 3.26
CA SER A 208 16.21 -16.40 2.12
C SER A 208 17.23 -15.28 1.86
N GLY A 209 18.12 -15.01 2.81
CA GLY A 209 19.16 -13.97 2.74
C GLY A 209 18.84 -12.68 3.53
N TYR A 210 17.59 -12.47 3.96
CA TYR A 210 17.21 -11.29 4.71
C TYR A 210 17.76 -11.32 6.13
N VAL A 211 18.31 -10.21 6.57
CA VAL A 211 18.79 -10.00 7.96
C VAL A 211 17.56 -9.86 8.86
N VAL A 212 17.55 -10.61 9.95
CA VAL A 212 16.50 -10.54 10.98
C VAL A 212 16.92 -9.56 12.08
N SER A 213 18.14 -9.71 12.59
CA SER A 213 18.63 -8.92 13.71
C SER A 213 20.09 -8.48 13.59
N LEU A 214 20.38 -7.36 14.18
CA LEU A 214 21.69 -6.71 14.25
C LEU A 214 22.09 -6.48 15.71
N MET A 215 23.38 -6.65 16.01
CA MET A 215 23.98 -6.11 17.22
C MET A 215 24.43 -4.69 16.93
N ALA A 216 23.97 -3.75 17.73
CA ALA A 216 24.34 -2.34 17.72
C ALA A 216 24.87 -1.99 19.10
N ASP A 217 26.20 -1.98 19.24
CA ASP A 217 26.89 -1.94 20.52
C ASP A 217 26.39 -3.10 21.43
N GLU A 218 25.74 -2.82 22.55
CA GLU A 218 25.20 -3.82 23.46
C GLU A 218 23.73 -4.20 23.20
N ASN A 219 23.09 -3.61 22.16
CA ASN A 219 21.67 -3.76 21.89
C ASN A 219 21.41 -4.61 20.66
N ILE A 220 20.36 -5.46 20.72
CA ILE A 220 19.81 -6.15 19.55
C ILE A 220 18.78 -5.23 18.90
N LEU A 221 18.95 -4.97 17.60
CA LEU A 221 18.01 -4.22 16.77
C LEU A 221 17.36 -5.14 15.74
N GLU A 222 16.08 -4.93 15.53
CA GLU A 222 15.36 -5.52 14.40
C GLU A 222 15.84 -4.89 13.08
N ALA A 223 16.15 -5.73 12.09
CA ALA A 223 16.75 -5.26 10.84
C ALA A 223 15.82 -4.38 10.02
N GLU A 224 14.51 -4.65 9.99
CA GLU A 224 13.54 -3.84 9.24
C GLU A 224 13.47 -2.41 9.79
N SER A 225 13.45 -2.27 11.12
CA SER A 225 13.47 -0.95 11.78
C SER A 225 14.77 -0.20 11.50
N PHE A 226 15.92 -0.89 11.54
CA PHE A 226 17.21 -0.31 11.19
C PHE A 226 17.28 0.14 9.73
N VAL A 227 16.86 -0.72 8.80
CA VAL A 227 16.82 -0.45 7.35
C VAL A 227 15.95 0.76 7.04
N ALA A 228 14.76 0.84 7.62
CA ALA A 228 13.84 1.96 7.44
C ALA A 228 14.44 3.27 7.98
N GLY A 229 15.05 3.24 9.17
CA GLY A 229 15.67 4.41 9.81
C GLY A 229 16.90 4.93 9.06
N MET A 230 17.64 4.04 8.40
CA MET A 230 18.89 4.37 7.68
C MET A 230 18.69 4.55 6.16
N GLY A 231 17.48 4.43 5.64
CA GLY A 231 17.20 4.56 4.21
C GLY A 231 17.87 3.50 3.34
N ILE A 232 18.07 2.29 3.87
CA ILE A 232 18.60 1.14 3.14
C ILE A 232 17.43 0.50 2.38
N ALA A 233 17.65 0.05 1.14
CA ALA A 233 16.56 -0.36 0.27
C ALA A 233 15.88 -1.67 0.68
N SER A 234 16.59 -2.58 1.36
CA SER A 234 16.10 -3.90 1.76
C SER A 234 16.93 -4.44 2.93
N SER A 235 16.36 -5.32 3.73
CA SER A 235 17.09 -6.04 4.80
C SER A 235 17.95 -7.21 4.30
N ASP A 236 17.90 -7.59 3.01
CA ASP A 236 18.96 -8.43 2.43
C ASP A 236 20.16 -7.57 2.05
N PHE A 237 21.06 -7.32 2.98
CA PHE A 237 22.24 -6.50 2.74
C PHE A 237 23.52 -7.12 3.30
N SER A 238 24.65 -6.65 2.77
CA SER A 238 25.99 -6.82 3.32
C SER A 238 26.62 -5.47 3.66
N MET A 239 27.54 -5.46 4.62
CA MET A 239 28.24 -4.26 5.08
C MET A 239 29.71 -4.29 4.66
N GLN A 240 30.23 -3.17 4.18
CA GLN A 240 31.63 -2.97 3.83
C GLN A 240 32.15 -1.66 4.44
N LYS A 241 33.19 -1.76 5.27
CA LYS A 241 33.87 -0.56 5.83
C LYS A 241 34.71 0.09 4.73
N MET A 242 34.46 1.38 4.46
CA MET A 242 35.14 2.15 3.40
C MET A 242 35.60 3.51 3.96
N GLY A 243 36.82 3.53 4.52
CA GLY A 243 37.34 4.75 5.14
C GLY A 243 36.43 5.24 6.27
N GLU A 244 35.91 6.47 6.16
CA GLU A 244 35.02 7.10 7.13
C GLU A 244 33.53 6.76 6.93
N GLN A 245 33.22 5.85 6.00
CA GLN A 245 31.85 5.41 5.72
C GLN A 245 31.72 3.88 5.79
N VAL A 246 30.48 3.42 5.93
CA VAL A 246 30.09 2.03 5.74
C VAL A 246 29.15 1.98 4.53
N ARG A 247 29.49 1.14 3.57
CA ARG A 247 28.60 0.83 2.44
C ARG A 247 27.70 -0.32 2.84
N PHE A 248 26.41 -0.12 2.70
CA PHE A 248 25.38 -1.16 2.75
C PHE A 248 25.02 -1.53 1.29
N LEU A 249 25.38 -2.72 0.87
CA LEU A 249 25.00 -3.26 -0.43
C LEU A 249 23.79 -4.17 -0.22
N SER A 250 22.61 -3.70 -0.61
CA SER A 250 21.35 -4.44 -0.48
C SER A 250 20.86 -4.98 -1.81
N LYS A 251 20.15 -6.12 -1.75
CA LYS A 251 19.47 -6.77 -2.87
C LYS A 251 17.96 -6.58 -2.73
N GLY A 252 17.29 -6.26 -3.84
CA GLY A 252 15.87 -5.98 -3.85
C GLY A 252 15.53 -4.61 -3.28
N LYS A 253 14.21 -4.34 -3.14
CA LYS A 253 13.65 -3.09 -2.61
C LYS A 253 12.34 -3.36 -1.90
N GLY A 254 12.34 -3.17 -0.58
CA GLY A 254 11.25 -3.45 0.34
C GLY A 254 11.52 -4.65 1.24
N HIS A 255 10.52 -5.04 2.01
CA HIS A 255 10.61 -6.04 3.08
C HIS A 255 10.59 -7.51 2.61
N GLY A 256 10.37 -7.78 1.33
CA GLY A 256 10.44 -9.13 0.74
C GLY A 256 9.25 -10.05 1.02
N LEU A 257 8.22 -9.63 1.76
CA LEU A 257 7.03 -10.46 2.06
C LEU A 257 5.96 -10.33 0.98
N GLY A 258 5.33 -11.43 0.62
CA GLY A 258 4.18 -11.50 -0.27
C GLY A 258 4.50 -11.10 -1.72
N PHE A 259 3.72 -10.21 -2.31
CA PHE A 259 3.76 -9.89 -3.73
C PHE A 259 4.96 -9.01 -4.11
N SER A 260 5.81 -9.49 -5.02
CA SER A 260 6.78 -8.65 -5.70
C SER A 260 6.15 -7.98 -6.92
N GLN A 261 6.09 -6.65 -6.93
CA GLN A 261 5.51 -5.90 -8.05
C GLN A 261 6.29 -6.11 -9.35
N TYR A 262 7.63 -6.09 -9.28
CA TYR A 262 8.45 -6.34 -10.46
C TYR A 262 8.32 -7.77 -10.96
N GLY A 263 8.38 -8.76 -10.07
CA GLY A 263 8.20 -10.17 -10.42
C GLY A 263 6.83 -10.45 -11.01
N GLY A 264 5.77 -9.89 -10.42
CA GLY A 264 4.42 -9.95 -10.98
C GLY A 264 4.33 -9.34 -12.38
N ASN A 265 5.01 -8.22 -12.61
CA ASN A 265 5.07 -7.59 -13.93
C ASN A 265 5.81 -8.43 -14.98
N LYS A 266 6.80 -9.19 -14.56
CA LYS A 266 7.44 -10.17 -15.45
C LYS A 266 6.49 -11.30 -15.82
N LEU A 267 5.74 -11.84 -14.85
CA LEU A 267 4.73 -12.86 -15.11
C LEU A 267 3.62 -12.34 -16.04
N ALA A 268 3.17 -11.10 -15.85
CA ALA A 268 2.20 -10.47 -16.76
C ALA A 268 2.73 -10.36 -18.19
N LYS A 269 3.99 -9.95 -18.37
CA LYS A 269 4.68 -9.91 -19.68
C LYS A 269 4.83 -11.28 -20.33
N GLU A 270 4.84 -12.34 -19.54
CA GLU A 270 4.85 -13.74 -19.98
C GLU A 270 3.44 -14.25 -20.27
N GLY A 271 2.41 -13.39 -20.17
CA GLY A 271 1.01 -13.71 -20.49
C GLY A 271 0.18 -14.25 -19.32
N LYS A 272 0.70 -14.18 -18.09
CA LYS A 272 -0.07 -14.56 -16.90
C LYS A 272 -1.11 -13.48 -16.57
N ASN A 273 -2.34 -13.90 -16.28
CA ASN A 273 -3.37 -13.03 -15.78
C ASN A 273 -3.21 -12.76 -14.27
N TRP A 274 -3.92 -11.77 -13.75
CA TRP A 274 -3.83 -11.34 -12.36
C TRP A 274 -4.12 -12.46 -11.33
N LYS A 275 -5.01 -13.43 -11.67
CA LYS A 275 -5.30 -14.57 -10.77
C LYS A 275 -4.11 -15.51 -10.69
N GLU A 276 -3.49 -15.83 -11.81
CA GLU A 276 -2.30 -16.67 -11.87
C GLU A 276 -1.12 -16.00 -11.14
N ILE A 277 -0.99 -14.66 -11.26
CA ILE A 277 0.02 -13.87 -10.57
C ILE A 277 -0.22 -13.94 -9.06
N LEU A 278 -1.44 -13.69 -8.59
CA LEU A 278 -1.77 -13.78 -7.17
C LEU A 278 -1.58 -15.19 -6.60
N ASN A 279 -2.00 -16.22 -7.33
CA ASN A 279 -1.79 -17.61 -6.91
C ASN A 279 -0.31 -17.99 -6.83
N THR A 280 0.55 -17.36 -7.63
CA THR A 280 2.00 -17.56 -7.54
C THR A 280 2.54 -17.03 -6.22
N TYR A 281 2.16 -15.79 -5.81
CA TYR A 281 2.69 -15.15 -4.62
C TYR A 281 1.96 -15.49 -3.33
N PHE A 282 0.70 -15.95 -3.43
CA PHE A 282 -0.15 -16.31 -2.30
C PHE A 282 -0.78 -17.69 -2.51
N PRO A 283 0.04 -18.78 -2.57
CA PRO A 283 -0.44 -20.12 -2.94
C PRO A 283 -1.41 -20.74 -1.93
N LEU A 284 -1.49 -20.22 -0.72
CA LEU A 284 -2.40 -20.69 0.34
C LEU A 284 -3.62 -19.80 0.55
N MET A 285 -3.76 -18.73 -0.24
CA MET A 285 -4.90 -17.81 -0.13
C MET A 285 -5.88 -18.05 -1.29
N ASP A 286 -7.15 -17.88 -0.98
CA ASP A 286 -8.24 -17.99 -1.95
C ASP A 286 -8.64 -16.61 -2.48
N ILE A 287 -8.93 -16.53 -3.79
CA ILE A 287 -9.55 -15.35 -4.39
C ILE A 287 -11.04 -15.50 -4.24
N THR A 288 -11.65 -14.65 -3.42
CA THR A 288 -13.08 -14.65 -3.09
C THR A 288 -13.76 -13.38 -3.57
N LYS A 289 -15.07 -13.46 -3.80
CA LYS A 289 -15.88 -12.28 -4.13
C LYS A 289 -16.70 -11.89 -2.91
N ASN A 290 -16.49 -10.65 -2.43
CA ASN A 290 -17.28 -10.02 -1.37
C ASN A 290 -18.48 -9.26 -1.95
#